data_87886b17d69253dfb1af61907e470b74
#
_entry.id   87886b17d69253dfb1af61907e470b74
#
_cell.length_a   1.000
_cell.length_b   1.000
_cell.length_c   1.000
_cell.angle_alpha   90.00
_cell.angle_beta   90.00
_cell.angle_gamma   90.00
#
_symmetry.space_group_name_H-M   'P 1'
#
loop_
_entity.id
_entity.type
_entity.pdbx_description
1 polymer ?
#
loop_
_entity_poly.entity_id
_entity_poly.type
_entity_poly.pdbx_seq_one_letter_code
_entity_poly.pdbx_strand_id
1 'polypeptide(L)'
;MDPVNHERLAKQADRLALTQITRHIFVCADQSKPQCCSQEEGLAVWDALKTRLAERGLTGIFRTKANCLRVCEQGPLAVVYPEGTWYHHLSPDMIDRLIDEHLIGGVPLAEFVFATKPLTPRQ
;
A
#
# COMPACT_ATOMS: atom_id res chain seq x y z
N MET A 1 15.14 -25.83 -14.01
CA MET A 1 15.06 -24.76 -13.00
C MET A 1 16.47 -24.35 -12.62
N ASP A 2 16.76 -23.07 -12.72
CA ASP A 2 18.09 -22.58 -12.35
C ASP A 2 18.28 -22.58 -10.84
N PRO A 3 19.49 -22.82 -10.35
CA PRO A 3 19.77 -22.74 -8.93
C PRO A 3 19.59 -21.30 -8.43
N VAL A 4 19.21 -21.19 -7.16
CA VAL A 4 19.04 -19.89 -6.52
C VAL A 4 20.41 -19.19 -6.42
N ASN A 5 20.45 -17.93 -6.85
CA ASN A 5 21.64 -17.10 -6.69
C ASN A 5 21.42 -16.11 -5.56
N HIS A 6 21.89 -16.47 -4.38
CA HIS A 6 21.67 -15.68 -3.17
C HIS A 6 22.35 -14.32 -3.22
N GLU A 7 23.52 -14.20 -3.86
CA GLU A 7 24.21 -12.93 -3.99
C GLU A 7 23.42 -11.92 -4.83
N ARG A 8 22.82 -12.39 -5.93
CA ARG A 8 22.00 -11.54 -6.80
C ARG A 8 20.75 -11.08 -6.08
N LEU A 9 20.11 -11.98 -5.34
CA LEU A 9 18.93 -11.64 -4.56
C LEU A 9 19.27 -10.66 -3.45
N ALA A 10 20.39 -10.84 -2.77
CA ALA A 10 20.83 -9.91 -1.72
C ALA A 10 21.06 -8.51 -2.28
N LYS A 11 21.66 -8.40 -3.47
CA LYS A 11 21.85 -7.11 -4.13
C LYS A 11 20.51 -6.43 -4.45
N GLN A 12 19.52 -7.20 -4.91
CA GLN A 12 18.19 -6.65 -5.18
C GLN A 12 17.50 -6.21 -3.89
N ALA A 13 17.63 -7.02 -2.83
CA ALA A 13 17.08 -6.67 -1.52
C ALA A 13 17.68 -5.37 -0.99
N ASP A 14 19.02 -5.21 -1.13
CA ASP A 14 19.71 -3.99 -0.72
C ASP A 14 19.28 -2.78 -1.55
N ARG A 15 19.18 -2.96 -2.87
CA ARG A 15 18.74 -1.89 -3.77
C ARG A 15 17.35 -1.39 -3.42
N LEU A 16 16.46 -2.29 -3.04
CA LEU A 16 15.08 -1.96 -2.67
C LEU A 16 14.92 -1.62 -1.19
N ALA A 17 15.99 -1.74 -0.39
CA ALA A 17 15.96 -1.50 1.06
C ALA A 17 14.90 -2.36 1.77
N LEU A 18 14.78 -3.64 1.38
CA LEU A 18 13.75 -4.54 1.92
C LEU A 18 13.85 -4.72 3.43
N THR A 19 15.06 -4.71 3.99
CA THR A 19 15.28 -4.87 5.43
C THR A 19 14.94 -3.62 6.23
N GLN A 20 14.65 -2.49 5.55
CA GLN A 20 14.36 -1.21 6.17
C GLN A 20 12.89 -0.81 6.05
N ILE A 21 12.03 -1.70 5.57
CA ILE A 21 10.61 -1.40 5.42
C ILE A 21 9.97 -1.21 6.79
N THR A 22 9.33 -0.06 6.97
CA THR A 22 8.58 0.24 8.19
C THR A 22 7.08 0.16 7.97
N ARG A 23 6.62 0.48 6.77
CA ARG A 23 5.21 0.36 6.39
C ARG A 23 5.06 -0.08 4.96
N HIS A 24 4.05 -0.88 4.72
CA HIS A 24 3.72 -1.39 3.39
C HIS A 24 2.23 -1.17 3.15
N ILE A 25 1.91 -0.41 2.09
CA ILE A 25 0.52 -0.17 1.69
C ILE A 25 0.19 -1.00 0.46
N PHE A 26 -0.96 -1.69 0.52
CA PHE A 26 -1.52 -2.45 -0.58
C PHE A 26 -2.77 -1.74 -1.07
N VAL A 27 -2.82 -1.39 -2.34
CA VAL A 27 -3.93 -0.64 -2.94
C VAL A 27 -4.68 -1.53 -3.92
N CYS A 28 -5.99 -1.58 -3.78
CA CYS A 28 -6.87 -2.27 -4.71
C CYS A 28 -6.99 -1.44 -5.98
N ALA A 29 -6.30 -1.84 -7.05
CA ALA A 29 -6.23 -1.07 -8.29
C ALA A 29 -6.01 -1.98 -9.49
N ASP A 30 -6.38 -1.48 -10.67
CA ASP A 30 -6.18 -2.17 -11.95
C ASP A 30 -6.89 -3.53 -12.01
N GLN A 31 -8.11 -3.59 -11.49
CA GLN A 31 -8.88 -4.82 -11.42
C GLN A 31 -9.32 -5.26 -12.83
N SER A 32 -9.19 -6.56 -13.12
CA SER A 32 -9.72 -7.13 -14.36
C SER A 32 -11.25 -7.16 -14.34
N LYS A 33 -11.86 -7.25 -13.15
CA LYS A 33 -13.30 -7.16 -12.93
C LYS A 33 -13.58 -6.16 -11.82
N PRO A 34 -13.68 -4.86 -12.14
CA PRO A 34 -13.89 -3.84 -11.11
C PRO A 34 -15.19 -4.06 -10.34
N GLN A 35 -15.11 -4.07 -9.01
CA GLN A 35 -16.27 -4.22 -8.12
C GLN A 35 -16.31 -3.13 -7.04
N CYS A 36 -15.19 -2.89 -6.35
CA CYS A 36 -15.15 -1.90 -5.28
C CYS A 36 -15.10 -0.47 -5.81
N CYS A 37 -14.55 -0.28 -6.99
CA CYS A 37 -14.43 1.00 -7.68
C CYS A 37 -14.18 0.72 -9.16
N SER A 38 -14.21 1.76 -9.99
CA SER A 38 -13.81 1.61 -11.39
C SER A 38 -12.30 1.40 -11.48
N GLN A 39 -11.86 0.81 -12.59
CA GLN A 39 -10.43 0.66 -12.86
C GLN A 39 -9.73 2.02 -12.88
N GLU A 40 -10.38 3.03 -13.45
CA GLU A 40 -9.84 4.39 -13.51
C GLU A 40 -9.64 4.99 -12.12
N GLU A 41 -10.62 4.84 -11.23
CA GLU A 41 -10.52 5.35 -9.87
C GLU A 41 -9.37 4.71 -9.11
N GLY A 42 -9.26 3.39 -9.21
CA GLY A 42 -8.18 2.66 -8.53
C GLY A 42 -6.80 3.05 -9.06
N LEU A 43 -6.66 3.16 -10.38
CA LEU A 43 -5.39 3.56 -11.00
C LEU A 43 -5.03 5.00 -10.68
N ALA A 44 -6.02 5.91 -10.57
CA ALA A 44 -5.76 7.29 -10.20
C ALA A 44 -5.17 7.39 -8.79
N VAL A 45 -5.70 6.62 -7.84
CA VAL A 45 -5.16 6.55 -6.47
C VAL A 45 -3.75 5.96 -6.48
N TRP A 46 -3.57 4.86 -7.20
CA TRP A 46 -2.26 4.20 -7.31
C TRP A 46 -1.20 5.13 -7.90
N ASP A 47 -1.53 5.82 -8.99
CA ASP A 47 -0.60 6.75 -9.65
C ASP A 47 -0.25 7.93 -8.76
N ALA A 48 -1.22 8.49 -8.03
CA ALA A 48 -0.99 9.56 -7.08
C ALA A 48 -0.02 9.10 -5.97
N LEU A 49 -0.27 7.93 -5.40
CA LEU A 49 0.58 7.38 -4.35
C LEU A 49 2.01 7.15 -4.84
N LYS A 50 2.14 6.50 -6.00
CA LYS A 50 3.43 6.19 -6.60
C LYS A 50 4.24 7.47 -6.88
N THR A 51 3.60 8.46 -7.50
CA THR A 51 4.24 9.72 -7.86
C THR A 51 4.66 10.50 -6.62
N ARG A 52 3.76 10.63 -5.64
CA ARG A 52 4.03 11.40 -4.42
C ARG A 52 5.13 10.77 -3.58
N LEU A 53 5.15 9.44 -3.45
CA LEU A 53 6.22 8.75 -2.73
C LEU A 53 7.56 8.92 -3.43
N ALA A 54 7.59 8.84 -4.76
CA ALA A 54 8.80 9.04 -5.53
C ALA A 54 9.34 10.46 -5.38
N GLU A 55 8.46 11.47 -5.44
CA GLU A 55 8.85 12.88 -5.28
C GLU A 55 9.47 13.16 -3.92
N ARG A 56 9.01 12.49 -2.87
CA ARG A 56 9.51 12.68 -1.51
C ARG A 56 10.79 11.92 -1.22
N GLY A 57 11.17 10.97 -2.09
CA GLY A 57 12.39 10.18 -1.91
C GLY A 57 12.42 9.40 -0.60
N LEU A 58 11.28 8.93 -0.13
CA LEU A 58 11.18 8.22 1.15
C LEU A 58 11.70 6.80 1.04
N THR A 59 12.45 6.36 2.07
CA THR A 59 12.86 4.98 2.24
C THR A 59 12.02 4.34 3.35
N GLY A 60 11.88 3.02 3.31
CA GLY A 60 11.14 2.28 4.34
C GLY A 60 9.64 2.22 4.12
N ILE A 61 9.12 2.85 3.07
CA ILE A 61 7.70 2.79 2.73
C ILE A 61 7.56 2.08 1.39
N PHE A 62 6.89 0.92 1.42
CA PHE A 62 6.62 0.12 0.23
C PHE A 62 5.16 0.22 -0.17
N ARG A 63 4.92 0.07 -1.47
CA ARG A 63 3.58 0.05 -2.03
C ARG A 63 3.42 -1.12 -2.99
N THR A 64 2.25 -1.71 -3.00
CA THR A 64 1.93 -2.80 -3.92
C THR A 64 0.51 -2.63 -4.43
N LYS A 65 0.36 -2.78 -5.73
CA LYS A 65 -0.95 -2.77 -6.37
C LYS A 65 -1.52 -4.18 -6.35
N ALA A 66 -2.73 -4.33 -5.85
CA ALA A 66 -3.43 -5.61 -5.83
C ALA A 66 -4.69 -5.52 -6.67
N ASN A 67 -4.98 -6.57 -7.44
CA ASN A 67 -6.19 -6.58 -8.28
C ASN A 67 -7.46 -6.56 -7.44
N CYS A 68 -7.43 -7.19 -6.28
CA CYS A 68 -8.59 -7.27 -5.40
C CYS A 68 -8.15 -7.54 -3.97
N LEU A 69 -8.73 -6.79 -3.02
CA LEU A 69 -8.54 -7.03 -1.60
C LEU A 69 -9.75 -7.76 -0.99
N ARG A 70 -10.65 -8.26 -1.84
CA ARG A 70 -11.82 -9.09 -1.53
C ARG A 70 -12.97 -8.42 -0.79
N VAL A 71 -12.84 -7.16 -0.39
CA VAL A 71 -13.95 -6.43 0.23
C VAL A 71 -15.01 -6.08 -0.80
N CYS A 72 -14.60 -5.69 -2.02
CA CYS A 72 -15.46 -5.47 -3.19
C CYS A 72 -16.54 -4.40 -3.03
N GLU A 73 -16.34 -3.46 -2.10
CA GLU A 73 -17.28 -2.36 -1.85
C GLU A 73 -16.54 -1.11 -1.42
N GLN A 74 -17.13 0.06 -1.71
CA GLN A 74 -16.72 1.34 -1.12
C GLN A 74 -15.27 1.71 -1.42
N GLY A 75 -14.75 1.24 -2.55
CA GLY A 75 -13.38 1.54 -2.96
C GLY A 75 -13.22 2.94 -3.52
N PRO A 76 -12.00 3.28 -3.92
CA PRO A 76 -10.79 2.48 -3.83
C PRO A 76 -10.41 2.14 -2.38
N LEU A 77 -9.89 0.93 -2.19
CA LEU A 77 -9.52 0.42 -0.88
C LEU A 77 -8.01 0.27 -0.76
N ALA A 78 -7.52 0.37 0.47
CA ALA A 78 -6.13 0.06 0.78
C ALA A 78 -5.99 -0.51 2.18
N VAL A 79 -4.91 -1.26 2.41
CA VAL A 79 -4.53 -1.69 3.75
C VAL A 79 -3.07 -1.35 4.00
N VAL A 80 -2.78 -0.83 5.19
CA VAL A 80 -1.43 -0.43 5.58
C VAL A 80 -0.97 -1.33 6.72
N TYR A 81 0.16 -2.02 6.51
CA TYR A 81 0.82 -2.81 7.54
C TYR A 81 2.07 -2.10 8.04
N PRO A 82 2.47 -2.30 9.31
CA PRO A 82 2.08 -3.40 10.20
C PRO A 82 0.79 -3.20 10.99
N GLU A 83 0.21 -2.00 11.01
CA GLU A 83 -0.99 -1.73 11.81
C GLU A 83 -2.22 -2.52 11.35
N GLY A 84 -2.25 -2.89 10.05
CA GLY A 84 -3.42 -3.54 9.49
C GLY A 84 -4.61 -2.59 9.40
N THR A 85 -4.35 -1.34 8.99
CA THR A 85 -5.36 -0.29 8.89
C THR A 85 -5.99 -0.31 7.51
N TRP A 86 -7.30 -0.54 7.44
CA TRP A 86 -8.05 -0.65 6.20
C TRP A 86 -8.78 0.66 5.90
N TYR A 87 -8.54 1.20 4.71
CA TYR A 87 -9.11 2.46 4.24
C TYR A 87 -10.16 2.24 3.15
N HIS A 88 -11.18 3.11 3.13
CA HIS A 88 -12.22 3.12 2.09
C HIS A 88 -12.26 4.48 1.40
N HIS A 89 -12.93 4.53 0.25
CA HIS A 89 -13.15 5.77 -0.50
C HIS A 89 -11.89 6.63 -0.69
N LEU A 90 -10.79 5.97 -1.02
CA LEU A 90 -9.55 6.70 -1.29
C LEU A 90 -9.70 7.57 -2.54
N SER A 91 -9.04 8.72 -2.52
CA SER A 91 -9.00 9.63 -3.67
C SER A 91 -7.59 10.22 -3.80
N PRO A 92 -7.19 10.67 -5.00
CA PRO A 92 -5.89 11.32 -5.15
C PRO A 92 -5.70 12.53 -4.23
N ASP A 93 -6.78 13.26 -3.93
CA ASP A 93 -6.71 14.46 -3.10
C ASP A 93 -6.27 14.21 -1.66
N MET A 94 -6.53 13.01 -1.13
CA MET A 94 -6.17 12.68 0.25
C MET A 94 -4.80 12.02 0.40
N ILE A 95 -4.14 11.70 -0.72
CA ILE A 95 -2.90 10.92 -0.68
C ILE A 95 -1.79 11.62 0.11
N ASP A 96 -1.65 12.95 -0.03
CA ASP A 96 -0.64 13.69 0.73
C ASP A 96 -0.86 13.56 2.24
N ARG A 97 -2.11 13.64 2.69
CA ARG A 97 -2.44 13.44 4.10
C ARG A 97 -2.11 12.01 4.54
N LEU A 98 -2.46 11.03 3.72
CA LEU A 98 -2.19 9.63 4.02
C LEU A 98 -0.68 9.38 4.19
N ILE A 99 0.13 9.96 3.32
CA ILE A 99 1.59 9.84 3.42
C ILE A 99 2.09 10.53 4.68
N ASP A 100 1.72 11.79 4.88
CA ASP A 100 2.26 12.58 6.00
C ASP A 100 1.79 12.08 7.35
N GLU A 101 0.51 11.81 7.51
CA GLU A 101 -0.06 11.47 8.81
C GLU A 101 0.14 10.01 9.18
N HIS A 102 -0.06 9.08 8.24
CA HIS A 102 0.00 7.66 8.54
C HIS A 102 1.33 7.00 8.11
N LEU A 103 1.68 7.09 6.84
CA LEU A 103 2.85 6.36 6.34
C LEU A 103 4.14 6.86 6.97
N ILE A 104 4.26 8.14 7.24
CA ILE A 104 5.41 8.74 7.93
C ILE A 104 5.14 8.86 9.43
N GLY A 105 4.04 9.48 9.80
CA GLY A 105 3.73 9.85 11.18
C GLY A 105 3.12 8.75 12.04
N GLY A 106 2.61 7.70 11.44
CA GLY A 106 2.03 6.57 12.18
C GLY A 106 0.61 6.80 12.70
N VAL A 107 -0.04 7.90 12.33
CA VAL A 107 -1.39 8.24 12.79
C VAL A 107 -2.39 8.06 11.64
N PRO A 108 -3.27 7.05 11.70
CA PRO A 108 -4.24 6.81 10.64
C PRO A 108 -5.23 7.96 10.45
N LEU A 109 -5.76 8.09 9.22
CA LEU A 109 -6.84 9.02 8.93
C LEU A 109 -8.18 8.41 9.34
N ALA A 110 -8.59 8.65 10.58
CA ALA A 110 -9.74 7.99 11.19
C ALA A 110 -11.03 8.05 10.35
N GLU A 111 -11.24 9.15 9.64
CA GLU A 111 -12.44 9.35 8.80
C GLU A 111 -12.58 8.32 7.67
N PHE A 112 -11.48 7.74 7.23
CA PHE A 112 -11.46 6.79 6.12
C PHE A 112 -11.17 5.36 6.54
N VAL A 113 -10.98 5.12 7.86
CA VAL A 113 -10.68 3.78 8.39
C VAL A 113 -11.96 3.02 8.69
N PHE A 114 -12.06 1.77 8.21
CA PHE A 114 -13.21 0.93 8.53
C PHE A 114 -12.84 -0.34 9.29
N ALA A 115 -11.57 -0.68 9.38
CA ALA A 115 -11.10 -1.83 10.16
C ALA A 115 -9.64 -1.63 10.53
N THR A 116 -9.24 -2.14 11.69
CA THR A 116 -7.85 -2.14 12.12
C THR A 116 -7.56 -3.47 12.79
N LYS A 117 -6.57 -4.19 12.25
CA LYS A 117 -6.16 -5.46 12.83
C LYS A 117 -4.68 -5.70 12.55
N PRO A 118 -3.80 -5.42 13.50
CA PRO A 118 -2.38 -5.77 13.35
C PRO A 118 -2.22 -7.27 13.18
N LEU A 119 -1.26 -7.65 12.36
CA LEU A 119 -0.92 -9.07 12.23
C LEU A 119 -0.18 -9.52 13.49
N THR A 120 -0.66 -10.60 14.08
CA THR A 120 -0.04 -11.19 15.27
C THR A 120 0.29 -12.64 14.99
N PRO A 121 1.38 -13.17 15.60
CA PRO A 121 1.69 -14.58 15.42
C PRO A 121 0.56 -15.45 15.96
N ARG A 122 0.33 -16.58 15.29
CA ARG A 122 -0.64 -17.56 15.74
C ARG A 122 -0.06 -18.30 16.94
N GLN A 123 -0.83 -18.41 17.99
CA GLN A 123 -0.42 -19.13 19.20
C GLN A 123 -0.86 -20.58 19.15
#